data_318a239b14574e5df4b6f8be81ab7892
#
_entry.id   318a239b14574e5df4b6f8be81ab7892
#
_cell.length_a   1.000
_cell.length_b   1.000
_cell.length_c   1.000
_cell.angle_alpha   90.00
_cell.angle_beta   90.00
_cell.angle_gamma   90.00
#
_symmetry.space_group_name_H-M   'P 1'
#
loop_
_entity.id
_entity.type
_entity.pdbx_description
1 polymer ?
#
loop_
_entity_poly.entity_id
_entity_poly.type
_entity_poly.pdbx_seq_one_letter_code
_entity_poly.pdbx_strand_id
1 'polypeptide(L)'
;PGKPLCDILGKTMIEHCFIRCSLSKLPNELFVTTPNTEIKTVIEKCNGNVIMTSDDIDRPGLRVAAAAETLDLNDEDIVVVVQGDEPLLHPDMIDLAIEPLLKDSSIMVSNLCAEASEADWNDPGEIKVVCDLNMNALFMSRSPIPSIDHQEKRAKWWKQVCVMPFRWSFMKKFNHSLIPTPLELQESVEMNRAIEHGYKVKMIPSKYQTKVSHFFDQKF
;
A
#
# COMPACT_ATOMS: atom_id res chain seq x y z
N PRO A 1 13.45 12.84 6.21
CA PRO A 1 14.36 12.67 5.09
C PRO A 1 15.33 11.53 5.41
N GLY A 2 15.63 10.63 4.43
CA GLY A 2 16.61 9.55 4.61
C GLY A 2 16.13 8.23 5.17
N LYS A 3 14.89 8.09 5.66
CA LYS A 3 14.34 6.85 6.21
C LYS A 3 14.58 5.59 5.34
N PRO A 4 14.38 5.61 4.01
CA PRO A 4 14.62 4.45 3.15
C PRO A 4 16.09 4.01 3.09
N LEU A 5 17.02 4.89 3.40
CA LEU A 5 18.48 4.64 3.39
C LEU A 5 19.03 4.30 4.79
N CYS A 6 18.20 4.25 5.83
CA CYS A 6 18.63 3.81 7.17
C CYS A 6 19.13 2.38 7.13
N ASP A 7 20.30 2.14 7.74
CA ASP A 7 20.86 0.78 7.84
C ASP A 7 20.06 -0.08 8.82
N ILE A 8 19.73 -1.28 8.37
CA ILE A 8 19.12 -2.34 9.16
C ILE A 8 19.95 -3.60 8.94
N LEU A 9 20.80 -3.94 9.90
CA LEU A 9 21.63 -5.14 9.88
C LEU A 9 22.51 -5.25 8.61
N GLY A 10 23.13 -4.13 8.21
CA GLY A 10 24.07 -4.06 7.10
C GLY A 10 23.43 -3.92 5.70
N LYS A 11 22.13 -3.65 5.63
CA LYS A 11 21.40 -3.28 4.41
C LYS A 11 20.49 -2.09 4.69
N THR A 12 20.27 -1.27 3.69
CA THR A 12 19.29 -0.18 3.83
C THR A 12 17.86 -0.71 3.92
N MET A 13 16.96 0.05 4.52
CA MET A 13 15.53 -0.31 4.60
C MET A 13 14.95 -0.62 3.21
N ILE A 14 15.26 0.18 2.20
CA ILE A 14 14.75 -0.02 0.84
C ILE A 14 15.32 -1.29 0.18
N GLU A 15 16.56 -1.70 0.51
CA GLU A 15 17.10 -2.99 0.06
C GLU A 15 16.32 -4.15 0.65
N HIS A 16 15.95 -4.09 1.94
CA HIS A 16 15.11 -5.12 2.55
C HIS A 16 13.75 -5.19 1.86
N CYS A 17 13.08 -4.05 1.62
CA CYS A 17 11.80 -4.01 0.91
C CYS A 17 11.94 -4.59 -0.50
N PHE A 18 12.96 -4.17 -1.27
CA PHE A 18 13.21 -4.66 -2.62
C PHE A 18 13.43 -6.18 -2.65
N ILE A 19 14.31 -6.71 -1.78
CA ILE A 19 14.59 -8.15 -1.69
C ILE A 19 13.30 -8.92 -1.32
N ARG A 20 12.48 -8.40 -0.40
CA ARG A 20 11.21 -9.05 -0.04
C ARG A 20 10.23 -9.08 -1.21
N CYS A 21 10.08 -7.98 -1.92
CA CYS A 21 9.22 -7.90 -3.10
C CYS A 21 9.69 -8.84 -4.22
N SER A 22 11.01 -8.97 -4.44
CA SER A 22 11.56 -9.84 -5.50
C SER A 22 11.35 -11.35 -5.26
N LEU A 23 10.93 -11.74 -4.05
CA LEU A 23 10.59 -13.13 -3.72
C LEU A 23 9.11 -13.46 -3.96
N SER A 24 8.28 -12.50 -4.33
CA SER A 24 6.90 -12.72 -4.77
C SER A 24 6.88 -13.46 -6.11
N LYS A 25 5.83 -14.25 -6.36
CA LYS A 25 5.79 -15.20 -7.49
C LYS A 25 4.89 -14.75 -8.64
N LEU A 26 3.88 -13.93 -8.36
CA LEU A 26 2.90 -13.50 -9.35
C LEU A 26 3.36 -12.29 -10.18
N PRO A 27 4.06 -11.28 -9.64
CA PRO A 27 4.54 -10.16 -10.44
C PRO A 27 5.58 -10.62 -11.49
N ASN A 28 5.45 -10.11 -12.71
CA ASN A 28 6.40 -10.37 -13.80
C ASN A 28 7.63 -9.47 -13.68
N GLU A 29 7.43 -8.23 -13.21
CA GLU A 29 8.47 -7.21 -13.10
C GLU A 29 8.39 -6.46 -11.78
N LEU A 30 9.54 -5.97 -11.33
CA LEU A 30 9.67 -5.18 -10.11
C LEU A 30 10.49 -3.93 -10.40
N PHE A 31 9.92 -2.78 -10.07
CA PHE A 31 10.56 -1.48 -10.17
C PHE A 31 10.54 -0.77 -8.83
N VAL A 32 11.61 -0.06 -8.52
CA VAL A 32 11.59 0.95 -7.45
C VAL A 32 11.39 2.32 -8.08
N THR A 33 10.42 3.09 -7.62
CA THR A 33 10.15 4.45 -8.11
C THR A 33 10.52 5.47 -7.04
N THR A 34 11.34 6.44 -7.43
CA THR A 34 11.91 7.43 -6.50
C THR A 34 12.39 8.68 -7.24
N PRO A 35 12.37 9.88 -6.61
CA PRO A 35 13.08 11.05 -7.10
C PRO A 35 14.55 11.09 -6.65
N ASN A 36 14.96 10.22 -5.71
CA ASN A 36 16.25 10.30 -5.03
C ASN A 36 17.30 9.44 -5.74
N THR A 37 18.40 10.08 -6.17
CA THR A 37 19.52 9.43 -6.86
C THR A 37 20.31 8.47 -5.97
N GLU A 38 20.34 8.68 -4.65
CA GLU A 38 21.01 7.77 -3.72
C GLU A 38 20.25 6.45 -3.62
N ILE A 39 18.90 6.51 -3.52
CA ILE A 39 18.05 5.31 -3.57
C ILE A 39 18.23 4.58 -4.88
N LYS A 40 18.25 5.28 -6.03
CA LYS A 40 18.54 4.69 -7.33
C LYS A 40 19.86 3.92 -7.29
N THR A 41 20.93 4.55 -6.83
CA THR A 41 22.27 3.93 -6.77
C THR A 41 22.29 2.66 -5.91
N VAL A 42 21.56 2.66 -4.78
CA VAL A 42 21.47 1.51 -3.89
C VAL A 42 20.75 0.34 -4.58
N ILE A 43 19.61 0.62 -5.22
CA ILE A 43 18.81 -0.42 -5.88
C ILE A 43 19.49 -0.99 -7.12
N GLU A 44 20.15 -0.15 -7.93
CA GLU A 44 20.92 -0.61 -9.10
C GLU A 44 22.10 -1.53 -8.70
N LYS A 45 22.74 -1.28 -7.54
CA LYS A 45 23.75 -2.20 -6.98
C LYS A 45 23.17 -3.56 -6.60
N CYS A 46 21.87 -3.64 -6.32
CA CYS A 46 21.16 -4.89 -6.08
C CYS A 46 20.61 -5.52 -7.38
N ASN A 47 21.01 -5.02 -8.56
CA ASN A 47 20.46 -5.39 -9.88
C ASN A 47 18.95 -5.12 -9.99
N GLY A 48 18.42 -4.14 -9.26
CA GLY A 48 17.02 -3.73 -9.34
C GLY A 48 16.79 -2.66 -10.41
N ASN A 49 15.60 -2.68 -11.01
CA ASN A 49 15.16 -1.66 -11.96
C ASN A 49 14.61 -0.43 -11.20
N VAL A 50 15.00 0.76 -11.65
CA VAL A 50 14.54 2.02 -11.05
C VAL A 50 13.94 2.93 -12.11
N ILE A 51 12.76 3.46 -11.83
CA ILE A 51 12.13 4.52 -12.61
C ILE A 51 12.19 5.81 -11.80
N MET A 52 12.90 6.81 -12.34
CA MET A 52 12.97 8.12 -11.71
C MET A 52 11.68 8.91 -11.95
N THR A 53 11.16 9.52 -10.88
CA THR A 53 9.93 10.32 -10.93
C THR A 53 10.19 11.73 -10.40
N SER A 54 9.25 12.66 -10.64
CA SER A 54 9.37 14.02 -10.11
C SER A 54 9.38 14.04 -8.58
N ASP A 55 10.13 14.98 -8.01
CA ASP A 55 10.15 15.23 -6.56
C ASP A 55 8.83 15.85 -6.07
N ASP A 56 8.10 16.54 -6.96
CA ASP A 56 6.82 17.18 -6.63
C ASP A 56 5.69 16.18 -6.31
N ILE A 57 5.90 14.89 -6.59
CA ILE A 57 4.90 13.86 -6.30
C ILE A 57 5.02 13.43 -4.83
N ASP A 58 4.03 13.78 -4.02
CA ASP A 58 4.02 13.57 -2.57
C ASP A 58 3.32 12.28 -2.12
N ARG A 59 2.50 11.66 -3.00
CA ARG A 59 1.73 10.45 -2.68
C ARG A 59 2.33 9.19 -3.31
N PRO A 60 2.43 8.07 -2.56
CA PRO A 60 2.98 6.81 -3.09
C PRO A 60 2.22 6.28 -4.31
N GLY A 61 0.89 6.28 -4.29
CA GLY A 61 0.08 5.80 -5.40
C GLY A 61 0.27 6.63 -6.66
N LEU A 62 0.31 7.98 -6.54
CA LEU A 62 0.60 8.88 -7.66
C LEU A 62 2.00 8.65 -8.24
N ARG A 63 3.00 8.40 -7.38
CA ARG A 63 4.37 8.12 -7.82
C ARG A 63 4.46 6.81 -8.61
N VAL A 64 3.80 5.76 -8.14
CA VAL A 64 3.75 4.47 -8.85
C VAL A 64 3.02 4.64 -10.18
N ALA A 65 1.92 5.38 -10.22
CA ALA A 65 1.20 5.63 -11.47
C ALA A 65 2.05 6.39 -12.50
N ALA A 66 2.74 7.46 -12.08
CA ALA A 66 3.63 8.22 -12.95
C ALA A 66 4.78 7.36 -13.51
N ALA A 67 5.28 6.41 -12.71
CA ALA A 67 6.27 5.44 -13.20
C ALA A 67 5.64 4.45 -14.18
N ALA A 68 4.47 3.92 -13.87
CA ALA A 68 3.75 2.95 -14.71
C ALA A 68 3.35 3.51 -16.08
N GLU A 69 3.11 4.82 -16.19
CA GLU A 69 2.84 5.52 -17.46
C GLU A 69 4.03 5.46 -18.45
N THR A 70 5.24 5.20 -17.96
CA THR A 70 6.42 5.04 -18.81
C THR A 70 6.60 3.63 -19.36
N LEU A 71 5.75 2.69 -18.90
CA LEU A 71 5.75 1.29 -19.31
C LEU A 71 4.64 1.04 -20.36
N ASP A 72 4.86 0.01 -21.21
CA ASP A 72 3.87 -0.43 -22.19
C ASP A 72 2.86 -1.39 -21.54
N LEU A 73 1.89 -0.84 -20.81
CA LEU A 73 0.89 -1.58 -20.07
C LEU A 73 -0.46 -1.57 -20.77
N ASN A 74 -1.12 -2.74 -20.78
CA ASN A 74 -2.49 -2.89 -21.20
C ASN A 74 -3.47 -2.53 -20.07
N ASP A 75 -4.69 -2.16 -20.41
CA ASP A 75 -5.72 -1.75 -19.43
C ASP A 75 -6.01 -2.81 -18.35
N GLU A 76 -5.83 -4.09 -18.67
CA GLU A 76 -6.06 -5.22 -17.77
C GLU A 76 -4.84 -5.60 -16.92
N ASP A 77 -3.66 -5.04 -17.20
CA ASP A 77 -2.47 -5.29 -16.40
C ASP A 77 -2.67 -4.82 -14.95
N ILE A 78 -1.97 -5.46 -14.03
CA ILE A 78 -2.09 -5.17 -12.60
C ILE A 78 -0.82 -4.48 -12.13
N VAL A 79 -0.97 -3.27 -11.63
CA VAL A 79 0.10 -2.49 -10.99
C VAL A 79 -0.06 -2.56 -9.49
N VAL A 80 0.98 -3.02 -8.80
CA VAL A 80 0.94 -3.17 -7.32
C VAL A 80 1.75 -2.06 -6.67
N VAL A 81 1.09 -1.27 -5.85
CA VAL A 81 1.74 -0.29 -4.99
C VAL A 81 2.20 -0.98 -3.72
N VAL A 82 3.51 -0.94 -3.44
CA VAL A 82 4.12 -1.39 -2.19
C VAL A 82 4.96 -0.25 -1.62
N GLN A 83 4.75 0.10 -0.37
CA GLN A 83 5.53 1.17 0.26
C GLN A 83 6.93 0.70 0.63
N GLY A 84 7.92 1.59 0.44
CA GLY A 84 9.34 1.30 0.67
C GLY A 84 9.79 1.36 2.14
N ASP A 85 8.85 1.38 3.08
CA ASP A 85 9.07 1.38 4.52
C ASP A 85 8.49 0.16 5.24
N GLU A 86 8.23 -0.92 4.49
CA GLU A 86 7.75 -2.22 4.97
C GLU A 86 8.85 -3.30 4.88
N PRO A 87 9.97 -3.18 5.62
CA PRO A 87 11.10 -4.10 5.50
C PRO A 87 10.79 -5.53 5.96
N LEU A 88 9.69 -5.72 6.69
CA LEU A 88 9.22 -7.03 7.17
C LEU A 88 8.09 -7.63 6.32
N LEU A 89 7.75 -7.01 5.18
CA LEU A 89 6.75 -7.53 4.26
C LEU A 89 7.04 -9.00 3.90
N HIS A 90 6.03 -9.87 4.04
CA HIS A 90 6.16 -11.25 3.59
C HIS A 90 5.83 -11.33 2.08
N PRO A 91 6.65 -11.98 1.23
CA PRO A 91 6.42 -12.04 -0.22
C PRO A 91 5.02 -12.53 -0.62
N ASP A 92 4.51 -13.56 0.04
CA ASP A 92 3.16 -14.10 -0.21
C ASP A 92 2.04 -13.06 0.00
N MET A 93 2.29 -11.96 0.70
CA MET A 93 1.30 -10.89 0.89
C MET A 93 1.00 -10.17 -0.43
N ILE A 94 2.01 -10.02 -1.29
CA ILE A 94 1.85 -9.42 -2.61
C ILE A 94 1.00 -10.35 -3.49
N ASP A 95 1.36 -11.63 -3.53
CA ASP A 95 0.62 -12.64 -4.30
C ASP A 95 -0.85 -12.72 -3.83
N LEU A 96 -1.06 -12.77 -2.52
CA LEU A 96 -2.40 -12.82 -1.91
C LEU A 96 -3.27 -11.61 -2.31
N ALA A 97 -2.66 -10.42 -2.37
CA ALA A 97 -3.37 -9.20 -2.75
C ALA A 97 -3.73 -9.16 -4.24
N ILE A 98 -2.89 -9.75 -5.11
CA ILE A 98 -3.09 -9.80 -6.57
C ILE A 98 -4.17 -10.82 -6.96
N GLU A 99 -4.20 -11.99 -6.31
CA GLU A 99 -5.07 -13.12 -6.68
C GLU A 99 -6.54 -12.76 -6.97
N PRO A 100 -7.23 -11.90 -6.20
CA PRO A 100 -8.63 -11.56 -6.48
C PRO A 100 -8.81 -10.86 -7.82
N LEU A 101 -7.88 -9.98 -8.21
CA LEU A 101 -7.93 -9.29 -9.50
C LEU A 101 -7.74 -10.26 -10.67
N LEU A 102 -6.90 -11.28 -10.50
CA LEU A 102 -6.71 -12.33 -11.52
C LEU A 102 -7.94 -13.22 -11.69
N LYS A 103 -8.70 -13.45 -10.60
CA LYS A 103 -9.88 -14.34 -10.59
C LYS A 103 -11.17 -13.65 -11.02
N ASP A 104 -11.27 -12.32 -10.83
CA ASP A 104 -12.49 -11.54 -11.07
C ASP A 104 -12.15 -10.19 -11.71
N SER A 105 -12.50 -10.06 -12.99
CA SER A 105 -12.25 -8.84 -13.77
C SER A 105 -13.06 -7.64 -13.29
N SER A 106 -14.08 -7.82 -12.48
CA SER A 106 -14.88 -6.73 -11.91
C SER A 106 -14.17 -6.04 -10.72
N ILE A 107 -13.15 -6.66 -10.15
CA ILE A 107 -12.34 -6.06 -9.08
C ILE A 107 -11.30 -5.14 -9.69
N MET A 108 -11.45 -3.84 -9.45
CA MET A 108 -10.58 -2.80 -9.98
C MET A 108 -9.38 -2.50 -9.09
N VAL A 109 -9.56 -2.67 -7.77
CA VAL A 109 -8.54 -2.43 -6.77
C VAL A 109 -8.77 -3.35 -5.58
N SER A 110 -7.69 -3.87 -5.03
CA SER A 110 -7.68 -4.53 -3.73
C SER A 110 -6.67 -3.86 -2.80
N ASN A 111 -6.84 -4.12 -1.51
CA ASN A 111 -5.89 -3.68 -0.50
C ASN A 111 -5.76 -4.77 0.57
N LEU A 112 -4.55 -5.06 0.95
CA LEU A 112 -4.29 -6.03 2.00
C LEU A 112 -4.69 -5.46 3.36
N CYS A 113 -5.19 -6.31 4.25
CA CYS A 113 -5.44 -5.95 5.64
C CYS A 113 -4.97 -7.06 6.59
N ALA A 114 -4.65 -6.70 7.81
CA ALA A 114 -4.31 -7.63 8.88
C ALA A 114 -5.23 -7.42 10.08
N GLU A 115 -5.40 -8.44 10.91
CA GLU A 115 -6.16 -8.29 12.15
C GLU A 115 -5.39 -7.35 13.10
N ALA A 116 -6.06 -6.30 13.57
CA ALA A 116 -5.49 -5.31 14.47
C ALA A 116 -5.58 -5.77 15.92
N SER A 117 -4.50 -5.62 16.66
CA SER A 117 -4.50 -5.70 18.12
C SER A 117 -5.15 -4.47 18.74
N GLU A 118 -5.40 -4.47 20.04
CA GLU A 118 -5.88 -3.29 20.76
C GLU A 118 -4.86 -2.14 20.71
N ALA A 119 -3.57 -2.46 20.72
CA ALA A 119 -2.51 -1.47 20.55
C ALA A 119 -2.55 -0.83 19.16
N ASP A 120 -2.69 -1.63 18.09
CA ASP A 120 -2.84 -1.13 16.72
C ASP A 120 -4.11 -0.29 16.55
N TRP A 121 -5.21 -0.71 17.21
CA TRP A 121 -6.50 0.00 17.13
C TRP A 121 -6.40 1.41 17.75
N ASN A 122 -5.64 1.57 18.83
CA ASN A 122 -5.41 2.86 19.48
C ASN A 122 -4.31 3.70 18.83
N ASP A 123 -3.46 3.11 17.98
CA ASP A 123 -2.34 3.81 17.35
C ASP A 123 -2.81 4.64 16.14
N PRO A 124 -2.69 5.99 16.15
CA PRO A 124 -3.03 6.82 15.00
C PRO A 124 -2.07 6.65 13.81
N GLY A 125 -0.93 6.03 14.00
CA GLY A 125 -0.01 5.62 12.92
C GLY A 125 -0.60 4.50 12.07
N GLU A 126 -1.37 3.60 12.66
CA GLU A 126 -2.04 2.50 11.98
C GLU A 126 -3.38 2.96 11.40
N ILE A 127 -3.69 2.54 10.17
CA ILE A 127 -4.95 2.88 9.51
C ILE A 127 -5.96 1.76 9.75
N LYS A 128 -7.01 2.04 10.51
CA LYS A 128 -8.11 1.09 10.75
C LYS A 128 -9.04 1.04 9.56
N VAL A 129 -9.62 -0.13 9.31
CA VAL A 129 -10.53 -0.37 8.19
C VAL A 129 -11.80 -1.03 8.69
N VAL A 130 -12.95 -0.48 8.34
CA VAL A 130 -14.25 -1.15 8.50
C VAL A 130 -14.75 -1.65 7.16
N CYS A 131 -15.26 -2.89 7.13
CA CYS A 131 -15.64 -3.57 5.91
C CYS A 131 -17.10 -3.98 5.94
N ASP A 132 -17.69 -4.13 4.75
CA ASP A 132 -18.96 -4.81 4.57
C ASP A 132 -18.80 -6.35 4.71
N LEU A 133 -19.92 -7.08 4.63
CA LEU A 133 -19.92 -8.54 4.74
C LEU A 133 -19.17 -9.25 3.60
N ASN A 134 -18.94 -8.55 2.50
CA ASN A 134 -18.19 -9.03 1.35
C ASN A 134 -16.71 -8.60 1.37
N MET A 135 -16.25 -8.06 2.51
CA MET A 135 -14.90 -7.52 2.64
C MET A 135 -14.59 -6.39 1.64
N ASN A 136 -15.55 -5.53 1.33
CA ASN A 136 -15.25 -4.26 0.71
C ASN A 136 -15.10 -3.19 1.80
N ALA A 137 -14.11 -2.33 1.69
CA ALA A 137 -13.92 -1.24 2.64
C ALA A 137 -15.12 -0.28 2.58
N LEU A 138 -15.65 0.04 3.74
CA LEU A 138 -16.68 1.08 3.93
C LEU A 138 -16.03 2.41 4.29
N PHE A 139 -14.97 2.38 5.09
CA PHE A 139 -14.20 3.55 5.50
C PHE A 139 -12.86 3.12 6.09
N MET A 140 -11.84 3.97 5.89
CA MET A 140 -10.51 3.83 6.47
C MET A 140 -10.16 5.06 7.29
N SER A 141 -9.68 4.88 8.53
CA SER A 141 -9.40 5.98 9.44
C SER A 141 -8.18 5.74 10.32
N ARG A 142 -7.51 6.82 10.67
CA ARG A 142 -6.48 6.82 11.72
C ARG A 142 -7.10 6.82 13.11
N SER A 143 -8.36 7.26 13.25
CA SER A 143 -9.11 7.16 14.49
C SER A 143 -9.47 5.71 14.81
N PRO A 144 -9.68 5.39 16.11
CA PRO A 144 -10.17 4.08 16.52
C PRO A 144 -11.57 3.80 15.98
N ILE A 145 -11.69 2.91 15.01
CA ILE A 145 -12.94 2.39 14.43
C ILE A 145 -12.91 0.87 14.29
N PRO A 146 -14.06 0.16 14.41
CA PRO A 146 -15.37 0.62 14.94
C PRO A 146 -15.30 0.90 16.44
N SER A 147 -16.28 1.66 16.97
CA SER A 147 -16.40 1.92 18.43
C SER A 147 -16.51 0.62 19.23
N ILE A 148 -15.93 0.62 20.43
CA ILE A 148 -16.04 -0.47 21.42
C ILE A 148 -16.84 -0.08 22.66
N ASP A 149 -17.29 1.18 22.73
CA ASP A 149 -17.88 1.77 23.96
C ASP A 149 -19.23 1.16 24.37
N HIS A 150 -19.88 0.42 23.48
CA HIS A 150 -21.25 -0.02 23.71
C HIS A 150 -21.43 -1.50 24.00
N GLN A 151 -20.45 -2.36 23.87
CA GLN A 151 -20.56 -3.78 24.22
C GLN A 151 -19.30 -4.63 23.91
N GLU A 152 -19.41 -5.96 24.08
CA GLU A 152 -18.40 -6.91 23.70
C GLU A 152 -17.97 -6.77 22.22
N LYS A 153 -16.69 -6.98 21.97
CA LYS A 153 -16.10 -7.02 20.61
C LYS A 153 -16.84 -8.05 19.74
N ARG A 154 -17.65 -7.58 18.80
CA ARG A 154 -18.43 -8.43 17.89
C ARG A 154 -17.86 -8.54 16.48
N ALA A 155 -17.02 -7.57 16.08
CA ALA A 155 -16.38 -7.53 14.78
C ALA A 155 -14.87 -7.72 14.91
N LYS A 156 -14.26 -8.30 13.89
CA LYS A 156 -12.81 -8.26 13.76
C LYS A 156 -12.38 -6.83 13.46
N TRP A 157 -11.30 -6.41 14.10
CA TRP A 157 -10.65 -5.15 13.80
C TRP A 157 -9.62 -5.38 12.71
N TRP A 158 -9.69 -4.57 11.69
CA TRP A 158 -8.76 -4.63 10.57
C TRP A 158 -7.91 -3.38 10.51
N LYS A 159 -6.64 -3.54 10.18
CA LYS A 159 -5.75 -2.46 9.80
C LYS A 159 -5.27 -2.65 8.37
N GLN A 160 -5.05 -1.52 7.68
CA GLN A 160 -4.49 -1.51 6.34
C GLN A 160 -3.04 -2.04 6.38
N VAL A 161 -2.70 -2.82 5.36
CA VAL A 161 -1.30 -3.12 4.99
C VAL A 161 -1.06 -2.49 3.62
N CYS A 162 0.04 -1.77 3.46
CA CYS A 162 0.29 -0.96 2.28
C CYS A 162 0.76 -1.78 1.07
N VAL A 163 -0.06 -2.77 0.69
CA VAL A 163 0.03 -3.55 -0.55
C VAL A 163 -1.29 -3.39 -1.29
N MET A 164 -1.27 -2.67 -2.39
CA MET A 164 -2.46 -2.20 -3.11
C MET A 164 -2.34 -2.48 -4.60
N PRO A 165 -2.84 -3.65 -5.09
CA PRO A 165 -2.98 -3.91 -6.51
C PRO A 165 -4.13 -3.13 -7.14
N PHE A 166 -3.86 -2.55 -8.30
CA PHE A 166 -4.84 -1.85 -9.16
C PHE A 166 -4.82 -2.45 -10.55
N ARG A 167 -5.99 -2.57 -11.20
CA ARG A 167 -5.99 -2.65 -12.66
C ARG A 167 -5.47 -1.35 -13.23
N TRP A 168 -4.66 -1.45 -14.27
CA TRP A 168 -4.05 -0.25 -14.87
C TRP A 168 -5.09 0.75 -15.36
N SER A 169 -6.17 0.28 -16.00
CA SER A 169 -7.30 1.13 -16.39
C SER A 169 -7.88 1.93 -15.22
N PHE A 170 -8.01 1.30 -14.05
CA PHE A 170 -8.52 1.97 -12.87
C PHE A 170 -7.48 2.89 -12.22
N MET A 171 -6.21 2.51 -12.18
CA MET A 171 -5.14 3.37 -11.67
C MET A 171 -5.03 4.68 -12.48
N LYS A 172 -5.10 4.61 -13.81
CA LYS A 172 -5.19 5.81 -14.66
C LYS A 172 -6.38 6.70 -14.29
N LYS A 173 -7.57 6.08 -14.14
CA LYS A 173 -8.78 6.81 -13.73
C LYS A 173 -8.63 7.44 -12.35
N PHE A 174 -8.10 6.70 -11.39
CA PHE A 174 -7.87 7.14 -10.01
C PHE A 174 -6.97 8.39 -9.97
N ASN A 175 -5.92 8.44 -10.80
CA ASN A 175 -4.96 9.54 -10.77
C ASN A 175 -5.37 10.75 -11.62
N HIS A 176 -6.07 10.55 -12.76
CA HIS A 176 -6.37 11.64 -13.69
C HIS A 176 -7.81 12.14 -13.62
N SER A 177 -8.74 11.30 -13.16
CA SER A 177 -10.18 11.63 -13.23
C SER A 177 -10.83 11.76 -11.86
N LEU A 178 -10.35 11.05 -10.83
CA LEU A 178 -10.91 11.16 -9.50
C LEU A 178 -10.22 12.28 -8.73
N ILE A 179 -10.96 13.34 -8.45
CA ILE A 179 -10.44 14.45 -7.65
C ILE A 179 -10.19 14.01 -6.19
N PRO A 180 -9.20 14.57 -5.50
CA PRO A 180 -9.00 14.35 -4.06
C PRO A 180 -10.27 14.66 -3.27
N THR A 181 -10.56 13.83 -2.28
CA THR A 181 -11.82 13.87 -1.53
C THR A 181 -11.61 14.31 -0.08
N PRO A 182 -12.67 14.83 0.61
CA PRO A 182 -12.53 15.34 1.96
C PRO A 182 -11.99 14.30 2.96
N LEU A 183 -12.48 13.05 2.93
CA LEU A 183 -12.01 12.02 3.86
C LEU A 183 -10.62 11.51 3.53
N GLU A 184 -10.27 11.42 2.23
CA GLU A 184 -8.89 11.14 1.84
C GLU A 184 -7.91 12.15 2.43
N LEU A 185 -8.23 13.45 2.29
CA LEU A 185 -7.37 14.53 2.77
C LEU A 185 -7.32 14.60 4.29
N GLN A 186 -8.48 14.44 4.95
CA GLN A 186 -8.59 14.49 6.41
C GLN A 186 -7.83 13.35 7.09
N GLU A 187 -7.98 12.14 6.59
CA GLU A 187 -7.34 10.93 7.15
C GLU A 187 -5.93 10.70 6.59
N SER A 188 -5.57 11.39 5.50
CA SER A 188 -4.36 11.11 4.71
C SER A 188 -4.27 9.66 4.25
N VAL A 189 -5.38 9.14 3.70
CA VAL A 189 -5.54 7.75 3.23
C VAL A 189 -6.08 7.74 1.80
N GLU A 190 -5.22 7.42 0.82
CA GLU A 190 -5.57 7.48 -0.61
C GLU A 190 -6.78 6.61 -0.99
N MET A 191 -6.96 5.46 -0.34
CA MET A 191 -8.08 4.55 -0.66
C MET A 191 -9.45 5.15 -0.36
N ASN A 192 -9.56 6.12 0.56
CA ASN A 192 -10.81 6.83 0.80
C ASN A 192 -11.30 7.56 -0.45
N ARG A 193 -10.41 8.05 -1.34
CA ARG A 193 -10.81 8.63 -2.63
C ARG A 193 -11.64 7.66 -3.46
N ALA A 194 -11.19 6.41 -3.59
CA ALA A 194 -11.95 5.40 -4.31
C ALA A 194 -13.33 5.15 -3.66
N ILE A 195 -13.37 5.03 -2.34
CA ILE A 195 -14.59 4.78 -1.56
C ILE A 195 -15.58 5.95 -1.72
N GLU A 196 -15.13 7.19 -1.55
CA GLU A 196 -15.99 8.38 -1.65
C GLU A 196 -16.53 8.62 -3.08
N HIS A 197 -15.80 8.15 -4.11
CA HIS A 197 -16.28 8.13 -5.50
C HIS A 197 -17.14 6.90 -5.82
N GLY A 198 -17.51 6.08 -4.84
CA GLY A 198 -18.42 4.94 -5.00
C GLY A 198 -17.77 3.66 -5.55
N TYR A 199 -16.44 3.61 -5.62
CA TYR A 199 -15.73 2.39 -6.03
C TYR A 199 -15.52 1.46 -4.84
N LYS A 200 -15.61 0.16 -5.11
CA LYS A 200 -15.31 -0.87 -4.11
C LYS A 200 -13.80 -1.09 -4.02
N VAL A 201 -13.26 -0.99 -2.83
CA VAL A 201 -11.91 -1.41 -2.49
C VAL A 201 -12.00 -2.77 -1.81
N LYS A 202 -11.56 -3.82 -2.47
CA LYS A 202 -11.61 -5.20 -1.96
C LYS A 202 -10.53 -5.40 -0.91
N MET A 203 -10.92 -5.62 0.35
CA MET A 203 -9.99 -5.91 1.44
C MET A 203 -9.65 -7.39 1.49
N ILE A 204 -8.35 -7.71 1.55
CA ILE A 204 -7.85 -9.08 1.55
C ILE A 204 -7.17 -9.36 2.89
N PRO A 205 -7.76 -10.20 3.74
CA PRO A 205 -7.17 -10.56 5.02
C PRO A 205 -5.86 -11.34 4.85
N SER A 206 -4.80 -10.85 5.48
CA SER A 206 -3.53 -11.54 5.57
C SER A 206 -3.40 -12.26 6.91
N LYS A 207 -2.81 -13.46 6.88
CA LYS A 207 -2.36 -14.16 8.09
C LYS A 207 -1.02 -13.65 8.63
N TYR A 208 -0.30 -12.92 7.79
CA TYR A 208 1.00 -12.34 8.15
C TYR A 208 0.78 -10.99 8.83
N GLN A 209 1.52 -10.75 9.89
CA GLN A 209 1.55 -9.46 10.57
C GLN A 209 2.68 -8.61 9.99
N THR A 210 2.41 -7.35 9.71
CA THR A 210 3.42 -6.33 9.47
C THR A 210 3.41 -5.34 10.62
N LYS A 211 4.58 -4.83 10.97
CA LYS A 211 4.69 -3.63 11.81
C LYS A 211 5.30 -2.56 10.93
N VAL A 212 4.53 -1.51 10.64
CA VAL A 212 5.10 -0.30 10.04
C VAL A 212 6.22 0.17 10.96
N SER A 213 7.37 0.51 10.39
CA SER A 213 8.54 0.90 11.18
C SER A 213 8.38 2.32 11.73
N HIS A 214 7.42 2.53 12.66
CA HIS A 214 7.28 3.80 13.39
C HIS A 214 8.48 4.16 14.25
N PHE A 215 9.40 3.21 14.48
CA PHE A 215 10.61 3.43 15.26
C PHE A 215 11.54 4.52 14.71
N PHE A 216 11.40 4.90 13.44
CA PHE A 216 12.24 5.89 12.80
C PHE A 216 11.59 7.29 12.67
N ASP A 217 10.33 7.45 13.06
CA ASP A 217 9.65 8.74 13.06
C ASP A 217 9.82 9.52 14.36
N GLN A 218 10.44 8.91 15.38
CA GLN A 218 10.85 9.62 16.58
C GLN A 218 12.13 10.41 16.31
N LYS A 219 11.96 11.70 16.24
CA LYS A 219 12.94 12.80 16.09
C LYS A 219 14.36 12.43 16.54
N PHE A 220 15.28 12.55 15.63
CA PHE A 220 16.61 13.07 15.92
C PHE A 220 16.68 14.57 15.57
#